data_56587703b3e6c26d413812626fbe6801
#
_entry.id   56587703b3e6c26d413812626fbe6801
#
_cell.length_a   1.000
_cell.length_b   1.000
_cell.length_c   1.000
_cell.angle_alpha   90.00
_cell.angle_beta   90.00
_cell.angle_gamma   90.00
#
_symmetry.space_group_name_H-M   'P 1'
#
loop_
_entity.id
_entity.type
_entity.pdbx_description
1 polymer ?
#
loop_
_entity_poly.entity_id
_entity_poly.type
_entity_poly.pdbx_seq_one_letter_code
_entity_poly.pdbx_strand_id
1 'polypeptide(L)'
;MKKTLAMLLCLLLLCPALPVFAEGAAMVTIEKTQYDASLERLELTRVKITSLPALEKAMAQMPNLTYIEFGTQNQSGLDNETLADLRTRWAEKGVKVVWTIKLPRTDYTCRSDATAFSTLHQTNSKRLEGYQVAVLQYATELRALDLGHNWIFDIDWIEPLKELRVLILSDNRITDISPLADKPLEYLEMFNNRVKDISCLEGKETLIDLNLCNTHVGDLSVLYTLPNLKRVWMGDIDELTKDTVSAYLAEKGETLEAYNFTTKYPTEGGWRTHDRYEIIKAMFFAGEYISFDTQLDDSQKIYLRKDHKY
;
A
#
# COMPACT_ATOMS: atom_id res chain seq x y z
N MET A 1 47.82 50.82 14.75
CA MET A 1 46.83 50.49 15.81
C MET A 1 45.77 49.58 15.20
N LYS A 2 45.94 48.29 15.36
CA LYS A 2 45.03 47.26 14.82
C LYS A 2 44.11 46.80 15.94
N LYS A 3 42.80 46.97 15.79
CA LYS A 3 41.81 46.41 16.70
C LYS A 3 41.33 45.08 16.14
N THR A 4 41.68 44.01 16.81
CA THR A 4 41.22 42.64 16.59
C THR A 4 39.84 42.50 17.24
N LEU A 5 38.84 42.22 16.43
CA LEU A 5 37.46 41.89 16.88
C LEU A 5 37.36 40.38 17.02
N ALA A 6 37.29 39.90 18.25
CA ALA A 6 37.06 38.48 18.53
C ALA A 6 35.59 38.14 18.27
N MET A 7 35.36 37.27 17.31
CA MET A 7 34.05 36.69 16.97
C MET A 7 33.78 35.53 17.92
N LEU A 8 32.93 35.76 18.90
CA LEU A 8 32.46 34.73 19.85
C LEU A 8 31.41 33.85 19.13
N LEU A 9 31.83 32.65 18.71
CA LEU A 9 30.96 31.67 18.12
C LEU A 9 30.14 30.99 19.24
N CYS A 10 28.91 31.43 19.46
CA CYS A 10 27.94 30.70 20.30
C CYS A 10 27.55 29.41 19.62
N LEU A 11 28.19 28.31 20.01
CA LEU A 11 27.64 26.96 19.78
C LEU A 11 26.37 26.82 20.62
N LEU A 12 25.21 27.03 20.02
CA LEU A 12 23.96 26.55 20.56
C LEU A 12 23.95 25.03 20.45
N LEU A 13 24.37 24.37 21.53
CA LEU A 13 24.06 22.98 21.77
C LEU A 13 22.54 22.84 21.80
N LEU A 14 21.96 22.31 20.74
CA LEU A 14 20.58 21.76 20.73
C LEU A 14 20.55 20.57 21.70
N CYS A 15 20.43 20.85 22.99
CA CYS A 15 19.93 19.87 23.93
C CYS A 15 18.50 19.56 23.54
N PRO A 16 18.13 18.28 23.32
CA PRO A 16 16.72 17.94 23.18
C PRO A 16 16.03 18.40 24.48
N ALA A 17 15.05 19.29 24.34
CA ALA A 17 14.28 19.75 25.49
C ALA A 17 13.69 18.51 26.18
N LEU A 18 14.12 18.28 27.41
CA LEU A 18 13.46 17.31 28.27
C LEU A 18 11.99 17.74 28.40
N PRO A 19 11.04 16.82 28.26
CA PRO A 19 9.63 17.16 28.43
C PRO A 19 9.45 17.74 29.84
N VAL A 20 8.93 18.97 29.90
CA VAL A 20 8.55 19.61 31.17
C VAL A 20 7.25 18.95 31.61
N PHE A 21 7.34 18.03 32.57
CA PHE A 21 6.15 17.42 33.17
C PHE A 21 5.49 18.40 34.14
N ALA A 22 4.15 18.48 34.09
CA ALA A 22 3.38 19.25 35.07
C ALA A 22 3.62 18.65 36.46
N GLU A 23 3.84 19.50 37.47
CA GLU A 23 4.01 19.09 38.87
C GLU A 23 2.76 18.31 39.33
N GLY A 24 2.91 17.02 39.66
CA GLY A 24 1.81 16.14 40.11
C GLY A 24 1.20 15.21 39.05
N ALA A 25 1.73 15.18 37.81
CA ALA A 25 1.27 14.23 36.79
C ALA A 25 1.59 12.77 37.21
N ALA A 26 0.59 11.89 37.07
CA ALA A 26 0.82 10.44 37.23
C ALA A 26 1.77 9.94 36.12
N MET A 27 2.80 9.21 36.51
CA MET A 27 3.83 8.73 35.58
C MET A 27 3.72 7.21 35.44
N VAL A 28 3.87 6.71 34.21
CA VAL A 28 4.04 5.29 33.91
C VAL A 28 5.44 5.03 33.37
N THR A 29 6.02 3.88 33.74
CA THR A 29 7.35 3.48 33.26
C THR A 29 7.21 2.40 32.21
N ILE A 30 7.75 2.66 31.01
CA ILE A 30 7.89 1.70 29.92
C ILE A 30 9.38 1.49 29.68
N GLU A 31 9.84 0.26 29.88
CA GLU A 31 11.27 -0.09 29.92
C GLU A 31 12.01 0.76 30.95
N LYS A 32 12.82 1.70 30.51
CA LYS A 32 13.61 2.60 31.37
C LYS A 32 13.18 4.06 31.30
N THR A 33 12.09 4.34 30.57
CA THR A 33 11.63 5.71 30.30
C THR A 33 10.30 5.95 31.02
N GLN A 34 10.19 7.14 31.61
CA GLN A 34 8.94 7.59 32.23
C GLN A 34 8.14 8.40 31.23
N TYR A 35 6.84 8.16 31.20
CA TYR A 35 5.85 8.84 30.37
C TYR A 35 4.72 9.39 31.25
N ASP A 36 4.17 10.52 30.88
CA ASP A 36 2.97 11.06 31.51
C ASP A 36 1.77 10.14 31.22
N ALA A 37 1.09 9.71 32.26
CA ALA A 37 -0.06 8.82 32.14
C ALA A 37 -1.27 9.49 31.42
N SER A 38 -1.28 10.81 31.30
CA SER A 38 -2.36 11.56 30.61
C SER A 38 -2.20 11.62 29.09
N LEU A 39 -1.10 11.11 28.54
CA LEU A 39 -0.85 11.15 27.09
C LEU A 39 -1.92 10.41 26.30
N GLU A 40 -2.40 11.04 25.24
CA GLU A 40 -3.29 10.46 24.24
C GLU A 40 -2.53 9.65 23.19
N ARG A 41 -1.26 10.01 22.94
CA ARG A 41 -0.38 9.39 21.95
C ARG A 41 0.93 8.96 22.59
N LEU A 42 1.34 7.72 22.31
CA LEU A 42 2.57 7.13 22.83
C LEU A 42 3.49 6.71 21.66
N GLU A 43 4.63 7.35 21.54
CA GLU A 43 5.61 7.08 20.48
C GLU A 43 6.75 6.22 21.02
N LEU A 44 6.78 4.95 20.61
CA LEU A 44 7.77 3.94 20.98
C LEU A 44 8.64 3.51 19.77
N THR A 45 8.79 4.37 18.78
CA THR A 45 9.48 4.04 17.51
C THR A 45 10.95 3.63 17.69
N ARG A 46 11.59 4.01 18.79
CA ARG A 46 12.99 3.69 19.12
C ARG A 46 13.12 2.96 20.46
N VAL A 47 12.04 2.47 21.01
CA VAL A 47 12.02 1.78 22.31
C VAL A 47 11.94 0.28 22.04
N LYS A 48 12.96 -0.46 22.51
CA LYS A 48 12.96 -1.91 22.45
C LYS A 48 12.16 -2.46 23.63
N ILE A 49 11.08 -3.16 23.34
CA ILE A 49 10.20 -3.79 24.32
C ILE A 49 10.78 -5.15 24.72
N THR A 50 11.01 -5.33 25.97
CA THR A 50 11.57 -6.58 26.54
C THR A 50 10.49 -7.44 27.18
N SER A 51 9.36 -6.83 27.56
CA SER A 51 8.23 -7.52 28.16
C SER A 51 6.89 -6.95 27.69
N LEU A 52 6.19 -7.69 26.83
CA LEU A 52 4.85 -7.31 26.36
C LEU A 52 3.84 -7.17 27.51
N PRO A 53 3.78 -8.09 28.50
CA PRO A 53 2.88 -7.93 29.64
C PRO A 53 3.17 -6.67 30.48
N ALA A 54 4.44 -6.27 30.63
CA ALA A 54 4.79 -5.04 31.32
C ALA A 54 4.36 -3.80 30.54
N LEU A 55 4.53 -3.81 29.22
CA LEU A 55 4.03 -2.76 28.33
C LEU A 55 2.51 -2.61 28.44
N GLU A 56 1.75 -3.71 28.31
CA GLU A 56 0.28 -3.67 28.38
C GLU A 56 -0.21 -3.21 29.76
N LYS A 57 0.50 -3.59 30.84
CA LYS A 57 0.21 -3.09 32.19
C LYS A 57 0.44 -1.57 32.30
N ALA A 58 1.48 -1.05 31.67
CA ALA A 58 1.76 0.39 31.63
C ALA A 58 0.68 1.13 30.80
N MET A 59 0.37 0.63 29.59
CA MET A 59 -0.69 1.19 28.75
C MET A 59 -2.06 1.22 29.45
N ALA A 60 -2.38 0.22 30.25
CA ALA A 60 -3.64 0.16 31.02
C ALA A 60 -3.73 1.24 32.11
N GLN A 61 -2.63 1.88 32.47
CA GLN A 61 -2.58 2.99 33.41
C GLN A 61 -2.66 4.37 32.72
N MET A 62 -2.87 4.40 31.40
CA MET A 62 -2.96 5.59 30.57
C MET A 62 -4.41 5.77 30.07
N PRO A 63 -5.30 6.42 30.86
CA PRO A 63 -6.73 6.43 30.59
C PRO A 63 -7.12 7.19 29.32
N ASN A 64 -6.26 8.09 28.85
CA ASN A 64 -6.51 8.90 27.65
C ASN A 64 -5.83 8.35 26.41
N LEU A 65 -5.11 7.22 26.49
CA LEU A 65 -4.37 6.66 25.37
C LEU A 65 -5.31 6.23 24.26
N THR A 66 -5.14 6.82 23.07
CA THR A 66 -5.91 6.52 21.85
C THR A 66 -5.02 6.05 20.70
N TYR A 67 -3.71 6.25 20.81
CA TYR A 67 -2.76 5.94 19.73
C TYR A 67 -1.41 5.51 20.28
N ILE A 68 -0.86 4.44 19.72
CA ILE A 68 0.51 4.01 20.01
C ILE A 68 1.24 3.66 18.72
N GLU A 69 2.50 4.09 18.60
CA GLU A 69 3.34 3.84 17.42
C GLU A 69 4.64 3.16 17.80
N PHE A 70 4.90 2.02 17.13
CA PHE A 70 6.18 1.30 17.23
C PHE A 70 7.01 1.49 15.97
N GLY A 71 8.32 1.33 16.10
CA GLY A 71 9.25 1.24 14.98
C GLY A 71 9.17 -0.12 14.27
N THR A 72 10.20 -0.43 13.50
CA THR A 72 10.35 -1.74 12.87
C THR A 72 10.55 -2.84 13.92
N GLN A 73 10.39 -4.09 13.52
CA GLN A 73 10.66 -5.26 14.35
C GLN A 73 12.04 -5.20 15.05
N ASN A 74 13.07 -4.75 14.33
CA ASN A 74 14.43 -4.62 14.90
C ASN A 74 14.51 -3.52 15.97
N GLN A 75 13.71 -2.48 15.85
CA GLN A 75 13.68 -1.35 16.79
C GLN A 75 12.81 -1.66 18.01
N SER A 76 11.60 -2.20 17.77
CA SER A 76 10.65 -2.52 18.83
C SER A 76 10.99 -3.81 19.58
N GLY A 77 11.66 -4.77 18.94
CA GLY A 77 11.88 -6.11 19.46
C GLY A 77 10.63 -7.01 19.41
N LEU A 78 9.53 -6.52 18.80
CA LEU A 78 8.28 -7.25 18.60
C LEU A 78 8.13 -7.59 17.13
N ASP A 79 7.69 -8.80 16.81
CA ASP A 79 7.39 -9.20 15.44
C ASP A 79 6.02 -8.68 14.97
N ASN A 80 5.75 -8.80 13.68
CA ASN A 80 4.51 -8.29 13.08
C ASN A 80 3.27 -9.01 13.62
N GLU A 81 3.35 -10.30 13.93
CA GLU A 81 2.25 -11.09 14.46
C GLU A 81 1.87 -10.61 15.88
N THR A 82 2.86 -10.45 16.74
CA THR A 82 2.68 -9.90 18.11
C THR A 82 2.06 -8.50 18.06
N LEU A 83 2.52 -7.64 17.13
CA LEU A 83 1.97 -6.29 17.00
C LEU A 83 0.55 -6.30 16.41
N ALA A 84 0.23 -7.21 15.50
CA ALA A 84 -1.12 -7.39 14.98
C ALA A 84 -2.10 -7.89 16.07
N ASP A 85 -1.67 -8.82 16.90
CA ASP A 85 -2.44 -9.26 18.08
C ASP A 85 -2.67 -8.12 19.07
N LEU A 86 -1.62 -7.34 19.35
CA LEU A 86 -1.72 -6.16 20.20
C LEU A 86 -2.73 -5.16 19.62
N ARG A 87 -2.66 -4.89 18.31
CA ARG A 87 -3.62 -4.03 17.61
C ARG A 87 -5.05 -4.50 17.81
N THR A 88 -5.30 -5.77 17.62
CA THR A 88 -6.64 -6.35 17.77
C THR A 88 -7.19 -6.17 19.21
N ARG A 89 -6.38 -6.51 20.22
CA ARG A 89 -6.81 -6.40 21.63
C ARG A 89 -7.02 -4.96 22.09
N TRP A 90 -6.20 -4.02 21.58
CA TRP A 90 -6.29 -2.63 22.02
C TRP A 90 -7.27 -1.80 21.19
N ALA A 91 -7.62 -2.24 19.98
CA ALA A 91 -8.71 -1.64 19.21
C ALA A 91 -10.05 -1.72 19.96
N GLU A 92 -10.32 -2.82 20.69
CA GLU A 92 -11.50 -2.95 21.54
C GLU A 92 -11.56 -1.91 22.70
N LYS A 93 -10.39 -1.35 23.05
CA LYS A 93 -10.24 -0.29 24.05
C LYS A 93 -10.17 1.11 23.45
N GLY A 94 -10.37 1.22 22.15
CA GLY A 94 -10.29 2.49 21.42
C GLY A 94 -8.86 2.98 21.14
N VAL A 95 -7.84 2.12 21.26
CA VAL A 95 -6.45 2.50 21.01
C VAL A 95 -6.00 1.98 19.65
N LYS A 96 -5.61 2.88 18.76
CA LYS A 96 -4.99 2.54 17.46
C LYS A 96 -3.52 2.18 17.68
N VAL A 97 -3.13 0.97 17.30
CA VAL A 97 -1.74 0.47 17.34
C VAL A 97 -1.16 0.44 15.94
N VAL A 98 -0.07 1.17 15.75
CA VAL A 98 0.61 1.34 14.45
C VAL A 98 2.09 0.97 14.59
N TRP A 99 2.67 0.43 13.53
CA TRP A 99 4.10 0.14 13.47
C TRP A 99 4.64 0.24 12.04
N THR A 100 5.95 0.23 11.92
CA THR A 100 6.64 0.19 10.64
C THR A 100 6.95 -1.27 10.26
N ILE A 101 6.31 -1.76 9.22
CA ILE A 101 6.58 -3.06 8.60
C ILE A 101 7.82 -2.91 7.71
N LYS A 102 8.87 -3.66 7.97
CA LYS A 102 10.04 -3.72 7.11
C LYS A 102 10.00 -4.98 6.25
N LEU A 103 10.09 -4.80 4.93
CA LEU A 103 10.17 -5.94 4.01
C LEU A 103 11.54 -6.63 4.17
N PRO A 104 11.57 -7.97 4.34
CA PRO A 104 12.81 -8.72 4.60
C PRO A 104 13.88 -8.51 3.54
N ARG A 105 15.13 -8.27 3.98
CA ARG A 105 16.32 -8.10 3.11
C ARG A 105 16.20 -6.96 2.08
N THR A 106 15.43 -5.94 2.40
CA THR A 106 15.24 -4.75 1.57
C THR A 106 15.35 -3.48 2.43
N ASP A 107 15.33 -2.32 1.78
CA ASP A 107 15.17 -1.04 2.47
C ASP A 107 13.72 -0.55 2.47
N TYR A 108 12.79 -1.31 1.84
CA TYR A 108 11.39 -0.96 1.81
C TYR A 108 10.75 -1.07 3.20
N THR A 109 9.98 -0.06 3.53
CA THR A 109 9.14 -0.03 4.72
C THR A 109 7.74 0.43 4.37
N CYS A 110 6.75 -0.14 5.04
CA CYS A 110 5.36 0.23 4.94
C CYS A 110 4.80 0.46 6.35
N ARG A 111 4.02 1.50 6.55
CA ARG A 111 3.30 1.65 7.83
C ARG A 111 2.15 0.64 7.88
N SER A 112 1.87 0.09 9.05
CA SER A 112 0.76 -0.88 9.20
C SER A 112 -0.63 -0.26 8.98
N ASP A 113 -0.73 1.07 9.01
CA ASP A 113 -1.93 1.87 8.74
C ASP A 113 -1.85 2.64 7.41
N ALA A 114 -0.90 2.29 6.53
CA ALA A 114 -0.82 2.87 5.20
C ALA A 114 -2.06 2.48 4.37
N THR A 115 -2.57 3.42 3.58
CA THR A 115 -3.68 3.17 2.66
C THR A 115 -3.22 3.00 1.21
N ALA A 116 -1.96 3.38 0.89
CA ALA A 116 -1.33 3.09 -0.39
C ALA A 116 0.15 2.73 -0.20
N PHE A 117 0.66 1.79 -1.00
CA PHE A 117 2.06 1.39 -1.00
C PHE A 117 2.52 0.96 -2.39
N SER A 118 3.71 1.39 -2.80
CA SER A 118 4.35 0.99 -4.05
C SER A 118 5.83 0.71 -3.85
N THR A 119 6.35 -0.27 -4.57
CA THR A 119 7.78 -0.57 -4.65
C THR A 119 8.46 0.10 -5.84
N LEU A 120 7.72 0.68 -6.79
CA LEU A 120 8.28 1.30 -8.00
C LEU A 120 8.94 2.65 -7.75
N HIS A 121 8.52 3.38 -6.71
CA HIS A 121 9.05 4.72 -6.42
C HIS A 121 10.38 4.73 -5.66
N GLN A 122 10.87 3.57 -5.27
CA GLN A 122 12.12 3.47 -4.54
C GLN A 122 13.22 2.97 -5.47
N THR A 123 14.37 3.60 -5.42
CA THR A 123 15.51 3.48 -6.34
C THR A 123 16.21 2.11 -6.36
N ASN A 124 15.63 1.07 -5.79
CA ASN A 124 16.22 -0.25 -5.73
C ASN A 124 15.71 -1.14 -6.86
N SER A 125 16.58 -1.38 -7.83
CA SER A 125 16.35 -2.21 -9.03
C SER A 125 16.26 -3.73 -8.76
N LYS A 126 16.19 -4.18 -7.52
CA LYS A 126 16.08 -5.60 -7.21
C LYS A 126 14.62 -6.02 -7.20
N ARG A 127 14.30 -6.99 -8.05
CA ARG A 127 12.99 -7.65 -8.04
C ARG A 127 12.76 -8.36 -6.71
N LEU A 128 11.60 -8.14 -6.11
CA LEU A 128 11.20 -8.76 -4.86
C LEU A 128 10.58 -10.13 -5.11
N GLU A 129 10.79 -11.04 -4.18
CA GLU A 129 10.16 -12.35 -4.15
C GLU A 129 8.93 -12.37 -3.23
N GLY A 130 8.04 -13.34 -3.41
CA GLY A 130 6.80 -13.44 -2.66
C GLY A 130 6.98 -13.36 -1.13
N TYR A 131 8.00 -14.06 -0.56
CA TYR A 131 8.24 -14.02 0.88
C TYR A 131 8.63 -12.64 1.44
N GLN A 132 9.17 -11.75 0.58
CA GLN A 132 9.54 -10.40 1.00
C GLN A 132 8.32 -9.48 1.08
N VAL A 133 7.35 -9.66 0.19
CA VAL A 133 6.14 -8.85 0.13
C VAL A 133 5.02 -9.40 1.03
N ALA A 134 5.07 -10.67 1.40
CA ALA A 134 4.06 -11.32 2.22
C ALA A 134 3.84 -10.65 3.59
N VAL A 135 4.84 -9.94 4.13
CA VAL A 135 4.69 -9.16 5.37
C VAL A 135 3.73 -7.99 5.24
N LEU A 136 3.36 -7.58 4.01
CA LEU A 136 2.35 -6.55 3.77
C LEU A 136 0.93 -6.99 4.18
N GLN A 137 0.70 -8.28 4.43
CA GLN A 137 -0.55 -8.80 5.01
C GLN A 137 -0.96 -8.10 6.31
N TYR A 138 0.00 -7.52 7.03
CA TYR A 138 -0.25 -6.79 8.27
C TYR A 138 -0.65 -5.32 8.08
N ALA A 139 -0.53 -4.78 6.86
CA ALA A 139 -0.98 -3.45 6.49
C ALA A 139 -2.45 -3.49 6.02
N THR A 140 -3.36 -3.87 6.91
CA THR A 140 -4.75 -4.20 6.59
C THR A 140 -5.63 -3.02 6.16
N GLU A 141 -5.13 -1.78 6.27
CA GLU A 141 -5.80 -0.57 5.79
C GLU A 141 -5.45 -0.25 4.32
N LEU A 142 -4.60 -1.09 3.65
CA LEU A 142 -4.22 -0.86 2.24
C LEU A 142 -5.44 -0.94 1.32
N ARG A 143 -5.59 0.12 0.53
CA ARG A 143 -6.57 0.27 -0.56
C ARG A 143 -5.91 0.34 -1.93
N ALA A 144 -4.64 0.75 -1.99
CA ALA A 144 -3.86 0.78 -3.23
C ALA A 144 -2.51 0.09 -3.02
N LEU A 145 -2.17 -0.84 -3.91
CA LEU A 145 -0.94 -1.61 -3.84
C LEU A 145 -0.32 -1.78 -5.23
N ASP A 146 0.93 -1.38 -5.37
CA ASP A 146 1.71 -1.57 -6.58
C ASP A 146 2.99 -2.34 -6.29
N LEU A 147 3.01 -3.57 -6.77
CA LEU A 147 4.14 -4.50 -6.73
C LEU A 147 4.54 -4.96 -8.13
N GLY A 148 4.36 -4.10 -9.12
CA GLY A 148 4.79 -4.38 -10.49
C GLY A 148 6.29 -4.65 -10.59
N HIS A 149 6.71 -5.36 -11.64
CA HIS A 149 8.10 -5.67 -11.98
C HIS A 149 8.88 -6.45 -10.90
N ASN A 150 8.22 -7.44 -10.27
CA ASN A 150 8.81 -8.31 -9.26
C ASN A 150 8.81 -9.80 -9.67
N TRP A 151 9.16 -10.70 -8.77
CA TRP A 151 9.15 -12.15 -8.96
C TRP A 151 8.14 -12.80 -8.01
N ILE A 152 6.90 -12.31 -8.05
CA ILE A 152 5.82 -12.81 -7.23
C ILE A 152 5.11 -13.94 -7.98
N PHE A 153 4.92 -15.09 -7.31
CA PHE A 153 4.23 -16.25 -7.83
C PHE A 153 2.87 -16.45 -7.16
N ASP A 154 2.81 -16.12 -5.88
CA ASP A 154 1.73 -16.39 -4.96
C ASP A 154 1.29 -15.09 -4.28
N ILE A 155 -0.02 -14.89 -4.18
CA ILE A 155 -0.65 -13.73 -3.58
C ILE A 155 -1.62 -14.08 -2.44
N ASP A 156 -1.57 -15.29 -1.85
CA ASP A 156 -2.46 -15.70 -0.76
C ASP A 156 -2.36 -14.74 0.44
N TRP A 157 -1.20 -14.19 0.67
CA TRP A 157 -0.94 -13.19 1.71
C TRP A 157 -1.78 -11.89 1.56
N ILE A 158 -2.41 -11.65 0.39
CA ILE A 158 -3.33 -10.52 0.17
C ILE A 158 -4.68 -10.75 0.89
N GLU A 159 -5.01 -11.96 1.28
CA GLU A 159 -6.32 -12.30 1.84
C GLU A 159 -6.79 -11.37 2.96
N PRO A 160 -5.96 -10.93 3.93
CA PRO A 160 -6.37 -9.99 4.97
C PRO A 160 -6.64 -8.56 4.49
N LEU A 161 -6.23 -8.18 3.28
CA LEU A 161 -6.37 -6.83 2.72
C LEU A 161 -7.77 -6.64 2.13
N LYS A 162 -8.79 -6.54 2.97
CA LYS A 162 -10.20 -6.55 2.56
C LYS A 162 -10.66 -5.27 1.85
N GLU A 163 -9.94 -4.16 2.02
CA GLU A 163 -10.27 -2.85 1.44
C GLU A 163 -9.55 -2.54 0.12
N LEU A 164 -8.85 -3.53 -0.45
CA LEU A 164 -8.01 -3.32 -1.63
C LEU A 164 -8.85 -2.98 -2.87
N ARG A 165 -8.60 -1.79 -3.46
CA ARG A 165 -9.32 -1.21 -4.60
C ARG A 165 -8.46 -1.07 -5.84
N VAL A 166 -7.21 -0.68 -5.67
CA VAL A 166 -6.24 -0.48 -6.75
C VAL A 166 -5.11 -1.48 -6.59
N LEU A 167 -4.94 -2.36 -7.59
CA LEU A 167 -3.90 -3.38 -7.55
C LEU A 167 -3.13 -3.44 -8.86
N ILE A 168 -1.81 -3.21 -8.77
CA ILE A 168 -0.87 -3.34 -9.88
C ILE A 168 0.12 -4.45 -9.54
N LEU A 169 0.07 -5.53 -10.31
CA LEU A 169 0.95 -6.69 -10.21
C LEU A 169 1.60 -7.04 -11.55
N SER A 170 1.72 -6.06 -12.45
CA SER A 170 2.29 -6.23 -13.77
C SER A 170 3.71 -6.78 -13.73
N ASP A 171 4.09 -7.56 -14.73
CA ASP A 171 5.44 -8.15 -14.89
C ASP A 171 5.87 -8.97 -13.65
N ASN A 172 5.03 -9.94 -13.30
CA ASN A 172 5.28 -10.94 -12.27
C ASN A 172 5.10 -12.37 -12.85
N ARG A 173 4.90 -13.36 -12.02
CA ARG A 173 4.77 -14.77 -12.42
C ARG A 173 3.52 -15.42 -11.80
N ILE A 174 2.49 -14.63 -11.55
CA ILE A 174 1.26 -15.02 -10.87
C ILE A 174 0.45 -15.90 -11.79
N THR A 175 -0.08 -16.99 -11.26
CA THR A 175 -0.94 -17.95 -11.97
C THR A 175 -2.35 -17.97 -11.39
N ASP A 176 -2.49 -17.81 -10.08
CA ASP A 176 -3.74 -17.84 -9.34
C ASP A 176 -4.06 -16.46 -8.75
N ILE A 177 -5.27 -15.98 -9.04
CA ILE A 177 -5.80 -14.72 -8.52
C ILE A 177 -7.07 -14.93 -7.70
N SER A 178 -7.39 -16.16 -7.32
CA SER A 178 -8.55 -16.49 -6.48
C SER A 178 -8.58 -15.70 -5.16
N PRO A 179 -7.43 -15.31 -4.52
CA PRO A 179 -7.43 -14.45 -3.34
C PRO A 179 -8.03 -13.05 -3.56
N LEU A 180 -8.32 -12.68 -4.81
CA LEU A 180 -8.95 -11.40 -5.16
C LEU A 180 -10.48 -11.45 -5.14
N ALA A 181 -11.10 -12.61 -4.90
CA ALA A 181 -12.54 -12.80 -5.01
C ALA A 181 -13.37 -11.82 -4.15
N ASP A 182 -12.95 -11.58 -2.91
CA ASP A 182 -13.66 -10.73 -1.95
C ASP A 182 -13.18 -9.25 -1.91
N LYS A 183 -12.26 -8.86 -2.81
CA LYS A 183 -11.72 -7.50 -2.83
C LYS A 183 -12.64 -6.56 -3.63
N PRO A 184 -12.93 -5.35 -3.14
CA PRO A 184 -13.70 -4.35 -3.88
C PRO A 184 -12.85 -3.62 -4.93
N LEU A 185 -12.22 -4.39 -5.83
CA LEU A 185 -11.30 -3.85 -6.84
C LEU A 185 -12.01 -2.89 -7.79
N GLU A 186 -11.42 -1.71 -7.99
CA GLU A 186 -11.77 -0.69 -8.97
C GLU A 186 -10.82 -0.68 -10.18
N TYR A 187 -9.55 -1.00 -9.92
CA TYR A 187 -8.49 -1.04 -10.92
C TYR A 187 -7.62 -2.28 -10.70
N LEU A 188 -7.46 -3.08 -11.74
CA LEU A 188 -6.60 -4.27 -11.73
C LEU A 188 -5.68 -4.28 -12.95
N GLU A 189 -4.37 -4.25 -12.72
CA GLU A 189 -3.36 -4.36 -13.76
C GLU A 189 -2.47 -5.58 -13.52
N MET A 190 -2.64 -6.60 -14.39
CA MET A 190 -1.96 -7.91 -14.30
C MET A 190 -1.11 -8.20 -15.54
N PHE A 191 -0.77 -7.19 -16.31
CA PHE A 191 0.03 -7.32 -17.52
C PHE A 191 1.27 -8.22 -17.31
N ASN A 192 1.55 -9.08 -18.30
CA ASN A 192 2.69 -9.99 -18.29
C ASN A 192 2.76 -10.88 -17.04
N ASN A 193 1.70 -11.66 -16.84
CA ASN A 193 1.58 -12.71 -15.85
C ASN A 193 1.15 -14.04 -16.48
N ARG A 194 0.94 -15.07 -15.70
CA ARG A 194 0.56 -16.41 -16.17
C ARG A 194 -0.89 -16.80 -15.79
N VAL A 195 -1.72 -15.81 -15.54
CA VAL A 195 -3.13 -15.97 -15.16
C VAL A 195 -3.89 -16.59 -16.31
N LYS A 196 -4.72 -17.60 -16.03
CA LYS A 196 -5.65 -18.25 -16.97
C LYS A 196 -7.09 -18.10 -16.55
N ASP A 197 -7.35 -18.28 -15.26
CA ASP A 197 -8.68 -18.22 -14.67
C ASP A 197 -8.90 -16.86 -13.99
N ILE A 198 -9.96 -16.18 -14.42
CA ILE A 198 -10.41 -14.90 -13.86
C ILE A 198 -11.81 -15.00 -13.25
N SER A 199 -12.31 -16.21 -12.99
CA SER A 199 -13.66 -16.44 -12.42
C SER A 199 -13.89 -15.71 -11.10
N CYS A 200 -12.83 -15.49 -10.31
CA CYS A 200 -12.88 -14.70 -9.07
C CYS A 200 -13.27 -13.22 -9.29
N LEU A 201 -13.27 -12.74 -10.53
CA LEU A 201 -13.72 -11.39 -10.88
C LEU A 201 -15.21 -11.35 -11.28
N GLU A 202 -15.90 -12.50 -11.38
CA GLU A 202 -17.30 -12.57 -11.80
C GLU A 202 -18.20 -11.66 -10.95
N GLY A 203 -19.04 -10.88 -11.63
CA GLY A 203 -20.01 -10.00 -10.98
C GLY A 203 -19.44 -8.82 -10.17
N LYS A 204 -18.14 -8.52 -10.25
CA LYS A 204 -17.55 -7.40 -9.50
C LYS A 204 -18.12 -6.07 -9.97
N GLU A 205 -19.03 -5.51 -9.17
CA GLU A 205 -19.69 -4.22 -9.44
C GLU A 205 -18.73 -3.02 -9.33
N THR A 206 -17.61 -3.16 -8.62
CA THR A 206 -16.66 -2.08 -8.40
C THR A 206 -15.60 -1.94 -9.48
N LEU A 207 -15.37 -2.98 -10.30
CA LEU A 207 -14.27 -3.03 -11.26
C LEU A 207 -14.53 -2.12 -12.47
N ILE A 208 -13.68 -1.11 -12.62
CA ILE A 208 -13.77 -0.09 -13.67
C ILE A 208 -12.71 -0.32 -14.76
N ASP A 209 -11.47 -0.62 -14.37
CA ASP A 209 -10.33 -0.76 -15.26
C ASP A 209 -9.66 -2.13 -15.08
N LEU A 210 -9.49 -2.88 -16.19
CA LEU A 210 -8.87 -4.21 -16.19
C LEU A 210 -7.83 -4.34 -17.29
N ASN A 211 -6.58 -4.66 -16.92
CA ASN A 211 -5.51 -4.96 -17.86
C ASN A 211 -4.96 -6.36 -17.63
N LEU A 212 -5.19 -7.23 -18.61
CA LEU A 212 -4.73 -8.61 -18.66
C LEU A 212 -3.86 -8.89 -19.90
N CYS A 213 -3.25 -7.86 -20.51
CA CYS A 213 -2.36 -8.05 -21.65
C CYS A 213 -1.25 -9.06 -21.34
N ASN A 214 -0.89 -9.87 -22.33
CA ASN A 214 0.18 -10.87 -22.20
C ASN A 214 -0.02 -11.78 -20.96
N THR A 215 -1.24 -12.30 -20.81
CA THR A 215 -1.62 -13.37 -19.88
C THR A 215 -2.04 -14.60 -20.68
N HIS A 216 -2.69 -15.58 -20.03
CA HIS A 216 -3.21 -16.78 -20.70
C HIS A 216 -4.74 -16.90 -20.58
N VAL A 217 -5.45 -15.78 -20.43
CA VAL A 217 -6.91 -15.75 -20.30
C VAL A 217 -7.56 -15.93 -21.66
N GLY A 218 -8.15 -17.08 -21.92
CA GLY A 218 -8.83 -17.38 -23.19
C GLY A 218 -10.35 -17.22 -23.15
N ASP A 219 -10.95 -17.17 -21.96
CA ASP A 219 -12.40 -17.06 -21.76
C ASP A 219 -12.79 -15.63 -21.35
N LEU A 220 -13.64 -15.00 -22.17
CA LEU A 220 -14.19 -13.67 -21.93
C LEU A 220 -15.52 -13.68 -21.16
N SER A 221 -16.05 -14.84 -20.78
CA SER A 221 -17.39 -14.96 -20.16
C SER A 221 -17.52 -14.07 -18.91
N VAL A 222 -16.48 -14.00 -18.10
CA VAL A 222 -16.43 -13.14 -16.90
C VAL A 222 -16.61 -11.66 -17.22
N LEU A 223 -16.07 -11.17 -18.36
CA LEU A 223 -16.19 -9.75 -18.72
C LEU A 223 -17.64 -9.33 -18.97
N TYR A 224 -18.50 -10.26 -19.41
CA TYR A 224 -19.94 -9.97 -19.60
C TYR A 224 -20.66 -9.70 -18.29
N THR A 225 -20.12 -10.19 -17.16
CA THR A 225 -20.69 -10.06 -15.82
C THR A 225 -20.26 -8.80 -15.08
N LEU A 226 -19.33 -8.01 -15.65
CA LEU A 226 -18.77 -6.81 -15.04
C LEU A 226 -19.57 -5.56 -15.44
N PRO A 227 -20.52 -5.07 -14.61
CA PRO A 227 -21.50 -4.07 -15.04
C PRO A 227 -20.89 -2.68 -15.21
N ASN A 228 -19.81 -2.37 -14.49
CA ASN A 228 -19.19 -1.05 -14.47
C ASN A 228 -17.81 -1.01 -15.13
N LEU A 229 -17.44 -2.08 -15.86
CA LEU A 229 -16.17 -2.10 -16.59
C LEU A 229 -16.18 -1.03 -17.69
N LYS A 230 -15.19 -0.14 -17.65
CA LYS A 230 -15.04 0.98 -18.59
C LYS A 230 -13.83 0.82 -19.52
N ARG A 231 -12.78 0.18 -19.02
CA ARG A 231 -11.57 0.00 -19.80
C ARG A 231 -11.06 -1.44 -19.67
N VAL A 232 -10.75 -2.05 -20.83
CA VAL A 232 -10.22 -3.42 -20.87
C VAL A 232 -9.06 -3.54 -21.87
N TRP A 233 -7.93 -4.04 -21.42
CA TRP A 233 -6.74 -4.35 -22.22
C TRP A 233 -6.43 -5.84 -22.10
N MET A 234 -6.46 -6.56 -23.23
CA MET A 234 -6.23 -8.00 -23.33
C MET A 234 -5.44 -8.37 -24.60
N GLY A 235 -4.51 -7.53 -25.01
CA GLY A 235 -3.67 -7.83 -26.16
C GLY A 235 -2.63 -8.92 -25.90
N ASP A 236 -2.14 -9.58 -26.97
CA ASP A 236 -1.15 -10.66 -26.94
C ASP A 236 -1.56 -11.86 -26.10
N ILE A 237 -2.78 -12.33 -26.32
CA ILE A 237 -3.33 -13.55 -25.71
C ILE A 237 -3.64 -14.52 -26.85
N ASP A 238 -2.88 -15.61 -26.94
CA ASP A 238 -2.98 -16.60 -28.04
C ASP A 238 -4.35 -17.34 -28.05
N GLU A 239 -4.98 -17.46 -26.90
CA GLU A 239 -6.26 -18.13 -26.72
C GLU A 239 -7.45 -17.32 -27.23
N LEU A 240 -7.30 -15.98 -27.41
CA LEU A 240 -8.38 -15.11 -27.90
C LEU A 240 -8.47 -15.13 -29.43
N THR A 241 -9.60 -15.55 -29.94
CA THR A 241 -9.90 -15.50 -31.38
C THR A 241 -10.53 -14.16 -31.78
N LYS A 242 -10.43 -13.81 -33.07
CA LYS A 242 -11.10 -12.62 -33.61
C LYS A 242 -12.61 -12.69 -33.43
N ASP A 243 -13.20 -13.88 -33.55
CA ASP A 243 -14.63 -14.06 -33.41
C ASP A 243 -15.08 -13.83 -31.97
N THR A 244 -14.33 -14.33 -30.98
CA THR A 244 -14.60 -14.11 -29.56
C THR A 244 -14.56 -12.63 -29.21
N VAL A 245 -13.52 -11.92 -29.66
CA VAL A 245 -13.38 -10.48 -29.43
C VAL A 245 -14.49 -9.70 -30.14
N SER A 246 -14.82 -10.05 -31.39
CA SER A 246 -15.87 -9.38 -32.15
C SER A 246 -17.25 -9.57 -31.50
N ALA A 247 -17.55 -10.76 -31.00
CA ALA A 247 -18.80 -11.03 -30.28
C ALA A 247 -18.90 -10.19 -28.98
N TYR A 248 -17.81 -10.14 -28.19
CA TYR A 248 -17.75 -9.31 -26.99
C TYR A 248 -17.97 -7.82 -27.29
N LEU A 249 -17.26 -7.28 -28.29
CA LEU A 249 -17.39 -5.87 -28.66
C LEU A 249 -18.74 -5.52 -29.27
N ALA A 250 -19.40 -6.45 -29.97
CA ALA A 250 -20.74 -6.24 -30.48
C ALA A 250 -21.79 -6.07 -29.36
N GLU A 251 -21.57 -6.69 -28.19
CA GLU A 251 -22.49 -6.59 -27.05
C GLU A 251 -22.10 -5.49 -26.06
N LYS A 252 -20.80 -5.39 -25.73
CA LYS A 252 -20.28 -4.53 -24.65
C LYS A 252 -19.52 -3.31 -25.13
N GLY A 253 -19.12 -3.25 -26.40
CA GLY A 253 -18.21 -2.20 -26.91
C GLY A 253 -18.73 -0.77 -26.68
N GLU A 254 -20.03 -0.55 -26.78
CA GLU A 254 -20.64 0.79 -26.54
C GLU A 254 -20.61 1.23 -25.06
N THR A 255 -20.44 0.29 -24.13
CA THR A 255 -20.35 0.60 -22.69
C THR A 255 -18.92 0.92 -22.24
N LEU A 256 -17.94 0.60 -23.09
CA LEU A 256 -16.52 0.81 -22.81
C LEU A 256 -16.08 2.23 -23.23
N GLU A 257 -15.35 2.90 -22.35
CA GLU A 257 -14.65 4.17 -22.67
C GLU A 257 -13.44 3.92 -23.58
N ALA A 258 -12.74 2.80 -23.35
CA ALA A 258 -11.61 2.39 -24.16
C ALA A 258 -11.32 0.89 -24.02
N TYR A 259 -10.79 0.30 -25.10
CA TYR A 259 -10.37 -1.11 -25.08
C TYR A 259 -9.19 -1.35 -26.02
N ASN A 260 -8.43 -2.42 -25.74
CA ASN A 260 -7.36 -2.87 -26.63
C ASN A 260 -7.21 -4.40 -26.54
N PHE A 261 -7.37 -5.07 -27.67
CA PHE A 261 -7.19 -6.53 -27.83
C PHE A 261 -6.05 -6.84 -28.82
N THR A 262 -5.25 -5.86 -29.20
CA THR A 262 -4.28 -6.00 -30.30
C THR A 262 -2.83 -5.83 -29.91
N THR A 263 -2.53 -5.19 -28.79
CA THR A 263 -1.15 -4.97 -28.35
C THR A 263 -0.87 -5.65 -27.02
N LYS A 264 0.35 -6.11 -26.86
CA LYS A 264 0.81 -6.78 -25.64
C LYS A 264 1.34 -5.83 -24.57
N TYR A 265 1.59 -4.58 -24.93
CA TYR A 265 2.21 -3.63 -24.01
C TYR A 265 1.17 -2.65 -23.46
N PRO A 266 1.06 -2.47 -22.13
CA PRO A 266 0.09 -1.57 -21.53
C PRO A 266 0.34 -0.08 -21.87
N THR A 267 1.57 0.29 -22.21
CA THR A 267 1.92 1.66 -22.64
C THR A 267 1.41 1.97 -24.05
N GLU A 268 1.14 0.95 -24.86
CA GLU A 268 0.54 1.11 -26.17
C GLU A 268 -0.97 1.23 -26.02
N GLY A 269 -1.61 2.07 -26.84
CA GLY A 269 -3.05 2.27 -26.81
C GLY A 269 -3.59 3.08 -25.64
N GLY A 270 -2.74 3.74 -24.87
CA GLY A 270 -3.19 4.75 -23.90
C GLY A 270 -3.60 4.24 -22.53
N TRP A 271 -3.23 3.01 -22.12
CA TRP A 271 -3.58 2.50 -20.80
C TRP A 271 -3.13 3.42 -19.65
N ARG A 272 -1.87 3.81 -19.63
CA ARG A 272 -1.27 4.64 -18.57
C ARG A 272 -1.31 6.15 -18.85
N THR A 273 -2.01 6.59 -19.89
CA THR A 273 -2.22 8.01 -20.19
C THR A 273 -3.62 8.51 -19.82
N HIS A 274 -4.46 7.65 -19.28
CA HIS A 274 -5.80 7.99 -18.84
C HIS A 274 -5.78 8.78 -17.53
N ASP A 275 -6.75 9.67 -17.32
CA ASP A 275 -6.84 10.53 -16.13
C ASP A 275 -6.85 9.73 -14.80
N ARG A 276 -7.51 8.56 -14.77
CA ARG A 276 -7.49 7.70 -13.58
C ARG A 276 -6.07 7.22 -13.22
N TYR A 277 -5.20 7.04 -14.21
CA TYR A 277 -3.81 6.66 -13.93
C TYR A 277 -3.00 7.81 -13.32
N GLU A 278 -3.35 9.06 -13.63
CA GLU A 278 -2.77 10.22 -12.94
C GLU A 278 -3.10 10.21 -11.45
N ILE A 279 -4.36 9.87 -11.10
CA ILE A 279 -4.78 9.70 -9.71
C ILE A 279 -3.99 8.56 -9.04
N ILE A 280 -3.81 7.42 -9.72
CA ILE A 280 -3.01 6.30 -9.22
C ILE A 280 -1.57 6.71 -8.92
N LYS A 281 -0.93 7.46 -9.79
CA LYS A 281 0.42 8.00 -9.54
C LYS A 281 0.44 8.90 -8.30
N ALA A 282 -0.54 9.77 -8.14
CA ALA A 282 -0.67 10.64 -6.98
C ALA A 282 -0.85 9.83 -5.68
N MET A 283 -1.67 8.77 -5.67
CA MET A 283 -1.84 7.86 -4.54
C MET A 283 -0.50 7.28 -4.07
N PHE A 284 0.24 6.68 -4.99
CA PHE A 284 1.50 6.02 -4.64
C PHE A 284 2.60 7.00 -4.27
N PHE A 285 2.56 8.20 -4.81
CA PHE A 285 3.48 9.25 -4.40
C PHE A 285 3.19 9.77 -3.00
N ALA A 286 1.91 9.99 -2.67
CA ALA A 286 1.48 10.45 -1.35
C ALA A 286 1.57 9.32 -0.29
N GLY A 287 1.55 8.04 -0.69
CA GLY A 287 1.40 6.91 0.21
C GLY A 287 -0.01 6.78 0.78
N GLU A 288 -1.00 7.41 0.15
CA GLU A 288 -2.38 7.48 0.59
C GLU A 288 -3.34 7.17 -0.57
N TYR A 289 -4.40 6.40 -0.28
CA TYR A 289 -5.46 6.16 -1.26
C TYR A 289 -6.25 7.44 -1.54
N ILE A 290 -6.44 7.71 -2.85
CA ILE A 290 -7.25 8.82 -3.36
C ILE A 290 -8.37 8.21 -4.23
N SER A 291 -9.64 8.54 -3.96
CA SER A 291 -10.77 8.07 -4.78
C SER A 291 -10.67 8.59 -6.22
N PHE A 292 -11.10 7.77 -7.19
CA PHE A 292 -11.14 8.15 -8.60
C PHE A 292 -12.08 9.32 -8.91
N ASP A 293 -13.01 9.63 -8.01
CA ASP A 293 -13.88 10.80 -8.11
C ASP A 293 -13.21 12.12 -7.68
N THR A 294 -11.98 12.04 -7.15
CA THR A 294 -11.25 13.20 -6.64
C THR A 294 -10.64 13.99 -7.79
N GLN A 295 -10.86 15.29 -7.79
CA GLN A 295 -10.08 16.20 -8.63
C GLN A 295 -8.75 16.52 -7.94
N LEU A 296 -7.64 16.15 -8.58
CA LEU A 296 -6.30 16.44 -8.06
C LEU A 296 -6.07 17.96 -8.03
N ASP A 297 -5.58 18.47 -6.93
CA ASP A 297 -5.12 19.83 -6.80
C ASP A 297 -3.74 20.06 -7.47
N ASP A 298 -3.31 21.32 -7.56
CA ASP A 298 -2.06 21.66 -8.23
C ASP A 298 -0.82 21.11 -7.50
N SER A 299 -0.87 20.90 -6.18
CA SER A 299 0.22 20.30 -5.43
C SER A 299 0.35 18.80 -5.74
N GLN A 300 -0.75 18.11 -5.87
CA GLN A 300 -0.82 16.70 -6.27
C GLN A 300 -0.37 16.50 -7.73
N LYS A 301 -0.64 17.49 -8.61
CA LYS A 301 -0.21 17.49 -10.02
C LYS A 301 1.27 17.83 -10.24
N ILE A 302 1.93 18.51 -9.30
CA ILE A 302 3.36 18.88 -9.42
C ILE A 302 4.27 17.65 -9.60
N TYR A 303 3.92 16.52 -9.00
CA TYR A 303 4.68 15.29 -9.10
C TYR A 303 4.54 14.59 -10.46
N LEU A 304 3.47 14.90 -11.19
CA LEU A 304 3.20 14.39 -12.53
C LEU A 304 4.11 15.04 -13.59
N ARG A 305 4.71 16.20 -13.29
CA ARG A 305 5.54 16.98 -14.22
C ARG A 305 7.03 16.63 -14.21
N LYS A 306 7.51 15.83 -13.24
CA LYS A 306 8.88 15.35 -13.25
C LYS A 306 8.90 14.04 -14.04
N ASP A 307 9.67 14.03 -15.12
CA ASP A 307 9.93 12.92 -16.04
C ASP A 307 10.45 11.66 -15.30
N HIS A 308 9.63 11.04 -14.51
CA HIS A 308 9.87 9.69 -14.02
C HIS A 308 9.39 8.74 -15.12
N LYS A 309 10.31 8.31 -15.94
CA LYS A 309 10.10 7.18 -16.86
C LYS A 309 9.77 5.96 -16.00
N TYR A 310 8.55 5.51 -16.11
CA TYR A 310 8.11 4.19 -15.71
C TYR A 310 8.46 3.19 -16.81
#